data_9cc46846facd5ccdb2b4e5f2987f5a86
#
_entry.id   9cc46846facd5ccdb2b4e5f2987f5a86
#
_cell.length_a   1.000
_cell.length_b   1.000
_cell.length_c   1.000
_cell.angle_alpha   90.00
_cell.angle_beta   90.00
_cell.angle_gamma   90.00
#
_symmetry.space_group_name_H-M   'P 1'
#
loop_
_entity.id
_entity.type
_entity.pdbx_description
1 polymer ?
#
loop_
_entity_poly.entity_id
_entity_poly.type
_entity_poly.pdbx_seq_one_letter_code
_entity_poly.pdbx_strand_id
1 'polypeptide(L)'
;MENHLLNIGFALLLIGIMINLYSLWWSTERLPNIMKGIFWLALLSLTVAVLARIVETGRLPFASMYEFILIFTWAILAIFVITRQKFHSPIFDLLSNILVVLLLLAASFLPSEARPLMPALQSTWLHIHVLTAITAYGSFAIAFCLAGVYLVQENSKATSELRHLDQLIYRLVVLGFVFLSLVIITGAVWAEQVWGNWWTWDPKETWSLVTWLVYAAYLHARRTYNWKGRKSAIMVIIGFVVVLITLFGVSLILPGLHSYI
;
A
#
# COMPACT_ATOMS: atom_id res chain seq x y z
N MET A 1 7.06 -18.78 -15.16
CA MET A 1 7.85 -18.70 -13.91
C MET A 1 7.20 -17.74 -12.90
N GLU A 2 6.81 -16.54 -13.32
CA GLU A 2 6.13 -15.53 -12.50
C GLU A 2 4.94 -16.11 -11.71
N ASN A 3 3.95 -16.72 -12.40
CA ASN A 3 2.74 -17.25 -11.75
C ASN A 3 3.02 -18.31 -10.68
N HIS A 4 4.03 -19.16 -10.84
CA HIS A 4 4.39 -20.14 -9.81
C HIS A 4 4.94 -19.45 -8.54
N LEU A 5 5.74 -18.40 -8.71
CA LEU A 5 6.28 -17.62 -7.59
C LEU A 5 5.17 -16.85 -6.87
N LEU A 6 4.24 -16.25 -7.61
CA LEU A 6 3.07 -15.59 -7.03
C LEU A 6 2.21 -16.57 -6.23
N ASN A 7 1.96 -17.76 -6.77
CA ASN A 7 1.20 -18.81 -6.07
C ASN A 7 1.92 -19.29 -4.79
N ILE A 8 3.25 -19.43 -4.82
CA ILE A 8 4.04 -19.75 -3.62
C ILE A 8 3.91 -18.64 -2.57
N GLY A 9 4.11 -17.38 -2.96
CA GLY A 9 3.94 -16.24 -2.07
C GLY A 9 2.54 -16.17 -1.48
N PHE A 10 1.52 -16.36 -2.31
CA PHE A 10 0.12 -16.39 -1.89
C PHE A 10 -0.16 -17.53 -0.90
N ALA A 11 0.31 -18.74 -1.17
CA ALA A 11 0.16 -19.88 -0.28
C ALA A 11 0.84 -19.66 1.09
N LEU A 12 2.07 -19.10 1.09
CA LEU A 12 2.77 -18.73 2.31
C LEU A 12 1.98 -17.72 3.14
N LEU A 13 1.37 -16.72 2.51
CA LEU A 13 0.54 -15.71 3.18
C LEU A 13 -0.76 -16.31 3.71
N LEU A 14 -1.40 -17.23 3.00
CA LEU A 14 -2.58 -17.97 3.50
C LEU A 14 -2.23 -18.80 4.72
N ILE A 15 -1.12 -19.54 4.69
CA ILE A 15 -0.58 -20.25 5.87
C ILE A 15 -0.32 -19.28 7.01
N GLY A 16 0.23 -18.11 6.70
CA GLY A 16 0.44 -17.02 7.66
C GLY A 16 -0.86 -16.55 8.31
N ILE A 17 -1.96 -16.40 7.57
CA ILE A 17 -3.28 -16.06 8.14
C ILE A 17 -3.74 -17.14 9.12
N MET A 18 -3.63 -18.41 8.75
CA MET A 18 -4.04 -19.53 9.64
C MET A 18 -3.23 -19.55 10.94
N ILE A 19 -1.92 -19.35 10.85
CA ILE A 19 -1.05 -19.28 12.03
C ILE A 19 -1.37 -18.04 12.87
N ASN A 20 -1.64 -16.89 12.25
CA ASN A 20 -2.03 -15.67 12.97
C ASN A 20 -3.35 -15.85 13.71
N LEU A 21 -4.36 -16.45 13.09
CA LEU A 21 -5.62 -16.76 13.75
C LEU A 21 -5.42 -17.71 14.94
N TYR A 22 -4.60 -18.76 14.75
CA TYR A 22 -4.23 -19.64 15.85
C TYR A 22 -3.53 -18.89 16.99
N SER A 23 -2.63 -17.97 16.69
CA SER A 23 -1.85 -17.20 17.67
C SER A 23 -2.67 -16.21 18.51
N LEU A 24 -3.90 -15.87 18.08
CA LEU A 24 -4.81 -15.04 18.89
C LEU A 24 -5.36 -15.79 20.10
N TRP A 25 -5.41 -17.13 20.04
CA TRP A 25 -5.97 -17.99 21.08
C TRP A 25 -4.89 -18.75 21.87
N TRP A 26 -3.81 -19.15 21.18
CA TRP A 26 -2.70 -19.92 21.76
C TRP A 26 -1.37 -19.25 21.44
N SER A 27 -0.84 -18.52 22.41
CA SER A 27 0.50 -17.89 22.27
C SER A 27 1.59 -18.92 22.60
N THR A 28 2.53 -19.11 21.70
CA THR A 28 3.78 -19.84 21.94
C THR A 28 4.95 -18.96 21.54
N GLU A 29 6.08 -19.07 22.23
CA GLU A 29 7.29 -18.26 21.98
C GLU A 29 7.87 -18.44 20.57
N ARG A 30 7.55 -19.56 19.89
CA ARG A 30 8.08 -19.88 18.57
C ARG A 30 7.30 -19.21 17.41
N LEU A 31 6.02 -18.93 17.59
CA LEU A 31 5.14 -18.43 16.54
C LEU A 31 5.63 -17.10 15.93
N PRO A 32 6.09 -16.09 16.69
CA PRO A 32 6.58 -14.84 16.12
C PRO A 32 7.76 -15.03 15.16
N ASN A 33 8.66 -15.98 15.45
CA ASN A 33 9.82 -16.28 14.61
C ASN A 33 9.42 -17.06 13.34
N ILE A 34 8.49 -18.01 13.45
CA ILE A 34 7.93 -18.72 12.29
C ILE A 34 7.25 -17.71 11.36
N MET A 35 6.40 -16.85 11.90
CA MET A 35 5.73 -15.79 11.13
C MET A 35 6.70 -14.84 10.44
N LYS A 36 7.77 -14.44 11.15
CA LYS A 36 8.86 -13.65 10.55
C LYS A 36 9.45 -14.37 9.33
N GLY A 37 9.74 -15.66 9.44
CA GLY A 37 10.24 -16.48 8.33
C GLY A 37 9.28 -16.51 7.14
N ILE A 38 7.99 -16.75 7.40
CA ILE A 38 6.95 -16.80 6.36
C ILE A 38 6.87 -15.46 5.60
N PHE A 39 6.84 -14.32 6.30
CA PHE A 39 6.77 -13.00 5.64
C PHE A 39 8.02 -12.67 4.82
N TRP A 40 9.21 -13.04 5.30
CA TRP A 40 10.44 -12.88 4.52
C TRP A 40 10.46 -13.77 3.28
N LEU A 41 10.01 -15.02 3.39
CA LEU A 41 9.91 -15.94 2.25
C LEU A 41 8.86 -15.48 1.24
N ALA A 42 7.71 -14.99 1.70
CA ALA A 42 6.70 -14.39 0.85
C ALA A 42 7.23 -13.15 0.13
N LEU A 43 7.92 -12.25 0.84
CA LEU A 43 8.54 -11.06 0.24
C LEU A 43 9.60 -11.46 -0.80
N LEU A 44 10.43 -12.45 -0.51
CA LEU A 44 11.40 -12.97 -1.46
C LEU A 44 10.73 -13.54 -2.71
N SER A 45 9.67 -14.34 -2.52
CA SER A 45 8.89 -14.93 -3.62
C SER A 45 8.28 -13.86 -4.53
N LEU A 46 7.64 -12.83 -3.94
CA LEU A 46 7.11 -11.70 -4.70
C LEU A 46 8.21 -10.87 -5.37
N THR A 47 9.35 -10.70 -4.72
CA THR A 47 10.51 -9.99 -5.31
C THR A 47 10.99 -10.71 -6.56
N VAL A 48 11.18 -12.04 -6.48
CA VAL A 48 11.60 -12.83 -7.64
C VAL A 48 10.54 -12.85 -8.72
N ALA A 49 9.23 -12.84 -8.37
CA ALA A 49 8.14 -12.73 -9.34
C ALA A 49 8.18 -11.39 -10.10
N VAL A 50 8.38 -10.27 -9.39
CA VAL A 50 8.53 -8.93 -10.00
C VAL A 50 9.76 -8.89 -10.91
N LEU A 51 10.89 -9.44 -10.47
CA LEU A 51 12.11 -9.52 -11.30
C LEU A 51 11.91 -10.39 -12.53
N ALA A 52 11.22 -11.53 -12.40
CA ALA A 52 10.87 -12.39 -13.53
C ALA A 52 10.00 -11.64 -14.55
N ARG A 53 9.04 -10.83 -14.07
CA ARG A 53 8.22 -9.98 -14.95
C ARG A 53 9.06 -8.94 -15.69
N ILE A 54 10.01 -8.29 -15.01
CA ILE A 54 10.93 -7.32 -15.63
C ILE A 54 11.76 -8.00 -16.74
N VAL A 55 12.29 -9.19 -16.46
CA VAL A 55 13.09 -9.94 -17.44
C VAL A 55 12.24 -10.36 -18.64
N GLU A 56 11.01 -10.84 -18.40
CA GLU A 56 10.09 -11.30 -19.46
C GLU A 56 9.64 -10.14 -20.36
N THR A 57 9.33 -8.97 -19.75
CA THR A 57 8.80 -7.82 -20.49
C THR A 57 9.87 -6.87 -21.02
N GLY A 58 11.12 -6.99 -20.55
CA GLY A 58 12.23 -6.08 -20.87
C GLY A 58 12.03 -4.65 -20.32
N ARG A 59 11.08 -4.42 -19.39
CA ARG A 59 10.70 -3.12 -18.86
C ARG A 59 10.20 -3.19 -17.42
N LEU A 60 10.10 -2.02 -16.75
CA LEU A 60 9.45 -1.94 -15.45
C LEU A 60 7.94 -2.23 -15.59
N PRO A 61 7.35 -2.95 -14.63
CA PRO A 61 5.97 -3.40 -14.70
C PRO A 61 4.99 -2.30 -14.23
N PHE A 62 4.78 -1.29 -15.07
CA PHE A 62 3.92 -0.12 -14.81
C PHE A 62 2.89 0.11 -15.93
N ALA A 63 2.71 -0.87 -16.84
CA ALA A 63 1.89 -0.68 -18.02
C ALA A 63 0.43 -1.12 -17.88
N SER A 64 0.09 -1.88 -16.85
CA SER A 64 -1.26 -2.37 -16.63
C SER A 64 -1.67 -2.30 -15.15
N MET A 65 -2.98 -2.38 -14.89
CA MET A 65 -3.50 -2.43 -13.53
C MET A 65 -2.99 -3.66 -12.76
N TYR A 66 -2.85 -4.80 -13.44
CA TYR A 66 -2.23 -6.01 -12.88
C TYR A 66 -0.81 -5.72 -12.38
N GLU A 67 0.04 -5.15 -13.23
CA GLU A 67 1.43 -4.82 -12.90
C GLU A 67 1.51 -3.83 -11.75
N PHE A 68 0.64 -2.81 -11.75
CA PHE A 68 0.57 -1.84 -10.67
C PHE A 68 0.21 -2.50 -9.33
N ILE A 69 -0.86 -3.33 -9.29
CA ILE A 69 -1.28 -4.01 -8.06
C ILE A 69 -0.20 -4.97 -7.58
N LEU A 70 0.49 -5.66 -8.48
CA LEU A 70 1.58 -6.57 -8.13
C LEU A 70 2.70 -5.84 -7.37
N ILE A 71 3.21 -4.73 -7.92
CA ILE A 71 4.28 -3.96 -7.26
C ILE A 71 3.77 -3.26 -6.01
N PHE A 72 2.53 -2.76 -6.03
CA PHE A 72 1.91 -2.15 -4.86
C PHE A 72 1.81 -3.15 -3.70
N THR A 73 1.41 -4.37 -3.99
CA THR A 73 1.34 -5.46 -3.01
C THR A 73 2.72 -5.82 -2.47
N TRP A 74 3.73 -5.92 -3.35
CA TRP A 74 5.11 -6.11 -2.96
C TRP A 74 5.60 -5.01 -2.01
N ALA A 75 5.32 -3.75 -2.34
CA ALA A 75 5.75 -2.61 -1.52
C ALA A 75 5.05 -2.58 -0.15
N ILE A 76 3.75 -2.88 -0.09
CA ILE A 76 3.02 -3.01 1.18
C ILE A 76 3.66 -4.10 2.04
N LEU A 77 3.94 -5.28 1.47
CA LEU A 77 4.59 -6.37 2.20
C LEU A 77 6.00 -5.96 2.68
N ALA A 78 6.77 -5.25 1.86
CA ALA A 78 8.09 -4.75 2.25
C ALA A 78 8.01 -3.74 3.40
N ILE A 79 7.11 -2.73 3.31
CA ILE A 79 6.91 -1.74 4.37
C ILE A 79 6.39 -2.43 5.64
N PHE A 80 5.49 -3.41 5.52
CA PHE A 80 5.00 -4.21 6.63
C PHE A 80 6.15 -4.94 7.33
N VAL A 81 6.98 -5.68 6.59
CA VAL A 81 8.12 -6.45 7.16
C VAL A 81 9.11 -5.53 7.88
N ILE A 82 9.38 -4.33 7.34
CA ILE A 82 10.23 -3.33 7.99
C ILE A 82 9.56 -2.78 9.27
N THR A 83 8.27 -2.44 9.19
CA THR A 83 7.52 -1.86 10.33
C THR A 83 7.37 -2.89 11.45
N ARG A 84 7.16 -4.16 11.12
CA ARG A 84 7.07 -5.28 12.05
C ARG A 84 8.29 -5.42 12.96
N GLN A 85 9.46 -5.02 12.50
CA GLN A 85 10.68 -5.02 13.33
C GLN A 85 10.63 -3.96 14.45
N LYS A 86 9.82 -2.90 14.28
CA LYS A 86 9.65 -1.82 15.27
C LYS A 86 8.44 -2.03 16.16
N PHE A 87 7.43 -2.71 15.65
CA PHE A 87 6.20 -3.02 16.37
C PHE A 87 5.66 -4.38 15.92
N HIS A 88 5.51 -5.30 16.86
CA HIS A 88 4.97 -6.63 16.64
C HIS A 88 3.70 -6.85 17.45
N SER A 89 2.65 -7.31 16.76
CA SER A 89 1.40 -7.73 17.35
C SER A 89 0.74 -8.76 16.42
N PRO A 90 0.14 -9.87 16.94
CA PRO A 90 -0.58 -10.82 16.10
C PRO A 90 -1.70 -10.18 15.29
N ILE A 91 -2.36 -9.15 15.82
CA ILE A 91 -3.41 -8.39 15.13
C ILE A 91 -2.82 -7.58 13.98
N PHE A 92 -1.64 -6.97 14.18
CA PHE A 92 -0.95 -6.24 13.12
C PHE A 92 -0.52 -7.18 11.98
N ASP A 93 0.07 -8.32 12.34
CA ASP A 93 0.43 -9.36 11.37
C ASP A 93 -0.80 -9.84 10.58
N LEU A 94 -1.93 -10.08 11.26
CA LEU A 94 -3.17 -10.53 10.64
C LEU A 94 -3.75 -9.50 9.67
N LEU A 95 -3.93 -8.24 10.12
CA LEU A 95 -4.53 -7.19 9.28
C LEU A 95 -3.67 -6.89 8.04
N SER A 96 -2.35 -6.79 8.22
CA SER A 96 -1.44 -6.53 7.11
C SER A 96 -1.40 -7.71 6.12
N ASN A 97 -1.42 -8.94 6.62
CA ASN A 97 -1.43 -10.14 5.79
C ASN A 97 -2.75 -10.28 5.01
N ILE A 98 -3.90 -10.04 5.64
CA ILE A 98 -5.20 -10.03 4.95
C ILE A 98 -5.19 -8.99 3.82
N LEU A 99 -4.69 -7.78 4.08
CA LEU A 99 -4.63 -6.73 3.05
C LEU A 99 -3.79 -7.17 1.84
N VAL A 100 -2.61 -7.76 2.09
CA VAL A 100 -1.72 -8.26 1.02
C VAL A 100 -2.38 -9.39 0.23
N VAL A 101 -3.03 -10.34 0.93
CA VAL A 101 -3.75 -11.46 0.28
C VAL A 101 -4.92 -10.96 -0.56
N LEU A 102 -5.69 -9.98 -0.08
CA LEU A 102 -6.79 -9.39 -0.85
C LEU A 102 -6.30 -8.68 -2.11
N LEU A 103 -5.16 -8.00 -2.05
CA LEU A 103 -4.56 -7.36 -3.24
C LEU A 103 -4.03 -8.39 -4.24
N LEU A 104 -3.37 -9.47 -3.80
CA LEU A 104 -2.97 -10.56 -4.68
C LEU A 104 -4.18 -11.25 -5.32
N LEU A 105 -5.24 -11.45 -4.55
CA LEU A 105 -6.49 -11.99 -5.06
C LEU A 105 -7.10 -11.04 -6.10
N ALA A 106 -7.14 -9.73 -5.84
CA ALA A 106 -7.61 -8.75 -6.81
C ALA A 106 -6.78 -8.77 -8.11
N ALA A 107 -5.45 -8.88 -7.99
CA ALA A 107 -4.56 -9.01 -9.15
C ALA A 107 -4.88 -10.26 -9.99
N SER A 108 -5.25 -11.39 -9.36
CA SER A 108 -5.55 -12.64 -10.07
C SER A 108 -6.78 -12.59 -10.97
N PHE A 109 -7.68 -11.61 -10.78
CA PHE A 109 -8.84 -11.37 -11.66
C PHE A 109 -8.52 -10.47 -12.86
N LEU A 110 -7.32 -9.92 -12.93
CA LEU A 110 -6.92 -8.99 -14.00
C LEU A 110 -6.11 -9.72 -15.09
N PRO A 111 -6.19 -9.25 -16.35
CA PRO A 111 -5.36 -9.81 -17.42
C PRO A 111 -3.87 -9.64 -17.09
N SER A 112 -3.14 -10.76 -17.02
CA SER A 112 -1.70 -10.79 -16.71
C SER A 112 -0.81 -10.75 -17.95
N GLU A 113 -1.40 -10.76 -19.16
CA GLU A 113 -0.65 -10.76 -20.42
C GLU A 113 0.23 -9.50 -20.55
N ALA A 114 1.46 -9.69 -21.00
CA ALA A 114 2.37 -8.60 -21.29
C ALA A 114 1.91 -7.86 -22.56
N ARG A 115 1.43 -6.62 -22.39
CA ARG A 115 1.04 -5.77 -23.51
C ARG A 115 2.19 -4.85 -23.93
N PRO A 116 2.31 -4.50 -25.21
CA PRO A 116 3.23 -3.46 -25.65
C PRO A 116 2.96 -2.14 -24.92
N LEU A 117 4.03 -1.39 -24.61
CA LEU A 117 3.88 -0.07 -23.98
C LEU A 117 3.23 0.91 -24.95
N MET A 118 2.13 1.52 -24.54
CA MET A 118 1.58 2.69 -25.23
C MET A 118 2.59 3.86 -25.15
N PRO A 119 2.67 4.74 -26.16
CA PRO A 119 3.61 5.87 -26.18
C PRO A 119 3.55 6.72 -24.90
N ALA A 120 2.35 6.95 -24.36
CA ALA A 120 2.13 7.68 -23.13
C ALA A 120 2.86 7.09 -21.89
N LEU A 121 3.07 5.76 -21.90
CA LEU A 121 3.72 5.05 -20.79
C LEU A 121 5.25 4.96 -20.94
N GLN A 122 5.83 5.47 -22.04
CA GLN A 122 7.27 5.46 -22.32
C GLN A 122 7.98 6.70 -21.77
N SER A 123 7.63 7.15 -20.57
CA SER A 123 8.20 8.35 -19.95
C SER A 123 8.92 8.00 -18.65
N THR A 124 10.12 8.56 -18.47
CA THR A 124 10.84 8.46 -17.19
C THR A 124 10.05 9.10 -16.04
N TRP A 125 9.28 10.16 -16.32
CA TRP A 125 8.45 10.81 -15.32
C TRP A 125 7.32 9.90 -14.82
N LEU A 126 6.76 9.05 -15.70
CA LEU A 126 5.81 8.02 -15.28
C LEU A 126 6.45 7.06 -14.26
N HIS A 127 7.67 6.61 -14.50
CA HIS A 127 8.37 5.70 -13.59
C HIS A 127 8.55 6.34 -12.21
N ILE A 128 8.98 7.61 -12.15
CA ILE A 128 9.14 8.35 -10.89
C ILE A 128 7.77 8.52 -10.21
N HIS A 129 6.75 8.92 -10.97
CA HIS A 129 5.37 9.08 -10.46
C HIS A 129 4.84 7.78 -9.84
N VAL A 130 4.96 6.64 -10.53
CA VAL A 130 4.47 5.36 -10.03
C VAL A 130 5.24 4.90 -8.80
N LEU A 131 6.57 5.06 -8.77
CA LEU A 131 7.38 4.71 -7.59
C LEU A 131 7.03 5.57 -6.37
N THR A 132 6.79 6.88 -6.57
CA THR A 132 6.34 7.76 -5.49
C THR A 132 4.94 7.39 -5.02
N ALA A 133 4.02 7.03 -5.94
CA ALA A 133 2.66 6.60 -5.62
C ALA A 133 2.65 5.30 -4.79
N ILE A 134 3.43 4.31 -5.18
CA ILE A 134 3.56 3.02 -4.46
C ILE A 134 4.08 3.26 -3.04
N THR A 135 5.08 4.12 -2.87
CA THR A 135 5.64 4.46 -1.56
C THR A 135 4.62 5.21 -0.69
N ALA A 136 3.90 6.18 -1.26
CA ALA A 136 2.87 6.94 -0.57
C ALA A 136 1.75 6.04 -0.07
N TYR A 137 1.12 5.32 -0.99
CA TYR A 137 -0.05 4.50 -0.69
C TYR A 137 0.31 3.26 0.13
N GLY A 138 1.49 2.67 -0.06
CA GLY A 138 2.01 1.60 0.79
C GLY A 138 2.21 2.05 2.25
N SER A 139 2.73 3.28 2.45
CA SER A 139 2.86 3.87 3.79
C SER A 139 1.51 4.10 4.44
N PHE A 140 0.51 4.60 3.71
CA PHE A 140 -0.85 4.78 4.21
C PHE A 140 -1.55 3.44 4.51
N ALA A 141 -1.31 2.41 3.69
CA ALA A 141 -1.83 1.06 3.91
C ALA A 141 -1.36 0.47 5.24
N ILE A 142 -0.07 0.59 5.54
CA ILE A 142 0.48 0.10 6.82
C ILE A 142 0.04 0.99 7.99
N ALA A 143 -0.05 2.31 7.80
CA ALA A 143 -0.62 3.21 8.80
C ALA A 143 -2.09 2.86 9.12
N PHE A 144 -2.89 2.48 8.12
CA PHE A 144 -4.26 1.97 8.29
C PHE A 144 -4.30 0.69 9.12
N CYS A 145 -3.45 -0.29 8.83
CA CYS A 145 -3.38 -1.53 9.62
C CYS A 145 -3.02 -1.24 11.08
N LEU A 146 -2.03 -0.38 11.34
CA LEU A 146 -1.66 0.04 12.70
C LEU A 146 -2.78 0.83 13.38
N ALA A 147 -3.51 1.67 12.67
CA ALA A 147 -4.67 2.39 13.20
C ALA A 147 -5.80 1.42 13.61
N GLY A 148 -6.03 0.36 12.82
CA GLY A 148 -6.93 -0.73 13.21
C GLY A 148 -6.48 -1.43 14.49
N VAL A 149 -5.18 -1.76 14.60
CA VAL A 149 -4.60 -2.32 15.84
C VAL A 149 -4.82 -1.38 17.03
N TYR A 150 -4.59 -0.07 16.84
CA TYR A 150 -4.80 0.93 17.89
C TYR A 150 -6.22 0.87 18.43
N LEU A 151 -7.23 0.90 17.56
CA LEU A 151 -8.64 0.89 17.96
C LEU A 151 -9.06 -0.41 18.66
N VAL A 152 -8.49 -1.55 18.27
CA VAL A 152 -8.77 -2.84 18.93
C VAL A 152 -8.11 -2.93 20.31
N GLN A 153 -6.93 -2.33 20.47
CA GLN A 153 -6.12 -2.48 21.69
C GLN A 153 -6.20 -1.31 22.65
N GLU A 154 -6.90 -0.22 22.33
CA GLU A 154 -6.91 1.02 23.12
C GLU A 154 -7.35 0.84 24.58
N ASN A 155 -8.21 -0.16 24.88
CA ASN A 155 -8.72 -0.44 26.21
C ASN A 155 -7.93 -1.53 26.96
N SER A 156 -7.01 -2.25 26.27
CA SER A 156 -6.34 -3.43 26.82
C SER A 156 -4.83 -3.27 26.97
N LYS A 157 -4.24 -2.24 26.36
CA LYS A 157 -2.79 -2.03 26.33
C LYS A 157 -2.35 -0.88 27.24
N ALA A 158 -1.11 -0.97 27.73
CA ALA A 158 -0.49 0.09 28.49
C ALA A 158 -0.39 1.38 27.67
N THR A 159 -0.55 2.53 28.33
CA THR A 159 -0.50 3.86 27.68
C THR A 159 0.83 4.11 26.93
N SER A 160 1.93 3.51 27.38
CA SER A 160 3.24 3.62 26.73
C SER A 160 3.28 2.90 25.37
N GLU A 161 2.69 1.70 25.27
CA GLU A 161 2.59 0.94 24.03
C GLU A 161 1.69 1.65 23.02
N LEU A 162 0.55 2.15 23.47
CA LEU A 162 -0.38 2.92 22.64
C LEU A 162 0.24 4.22 22.11
N ARG A 163 1.07 4.90 22.93
CA ARG A 163 1.82 6.09 22.49
C ARG A 163 2.85 5.74 21.42
N HIS A 164 3.57 4.64 21.58
CA HIS A 164 4.52 4.17 20.58
C HIS A 164 3.82 3.86 19.24
N LEU A 165 2.69 3.16 19.30
CA LEU A 165 1.86 2.82 18.14
C LEU A 165 1.35 4.09 17.43
N ASP A 166 0.79 5.05 18.18
CA ASP A 166 0.33 6.34 17.64
C ASP A 166 1.47 7.14 16.96
N GLN A 167 2.70 7.07 17.50
CA GLN A 167 3.86 7.69 16.87
C GLN A 167 4.29 7.00 15.58
N LEU A 168 4.22 5.66 15.51
CA LEU A 168 4.51 4.91 14.27
C LEU A 168 3.50 5.25 13.17
N ILE A 169 2.20 5.28 13.51
CA ILE A 169 1.13 5.71 12.60
C ILE A 169 1.45 7.10 12.04
N TYR A 170 1.75 8.05 12.93
CA TYR A 170 2.08 9.42 12.52
C TYR A 170 3.28 9.48 11.56
N ARG A 171 4.36 8.75 11.85
CA ARG A 171 5.56 8.72 10.99
C ARG A 171 5.26 8.16 9.60
N LEU A 172 4.46 7.11 9.52
CA LEU A 172 4.06 6.52 8.23
C LEU A 172 3.15 7.47 7.45
N VAL A 173 2.24 8.17 8.12
CA VAL A 173 1.41 9.19 7.46
C VAL A 173 2.25 10.36 6.95
N VAL A 174 3.23 10.85 7.73
CA VAL A 174 4.14 11.91 7.27
C VAL A 174 4.93 11.44 6.04
N LEU A 175 5.50 10.23 6.08
CA LEU A 175 6.20 9.66 4.94
C LEU A 175 5.28 9.57 3.71
N GLY A 176 4.09 8.97 3.88
CA GLY A 176 3.10 8.85 2.82
C GLY A 176 2.69 10.21 2.25
N PHE A 177 2.51 11.23 3.08
CA PHE A 177 2.11 12.57 2.66
C PHE A 177 3.20 13.28 1.83
N VAL A 178 4.47 13.16 2.23
CA VAL A 178 5.60 13.70 1.45
C VAL A 178 5.64 13.05 0.07
N PHE A 179 5.54 11.72 0.02
CA PHE A 179 5.53 11.01 -1.26
C PHE A 179 4.26 11.28 -2.08
N LEU A 180 3.09 11.47 -1.46
CA LEU A 180 1.87 11.86 -2.17
C LEU A 180 1.99 13.27 -2.78
N SER A 181 2.67 14.19 -2.12
CA SER A 181 2.99 15.50 -2.71
C SER A 181 3.87 15.35 -3.95
N LEU A 182 4.87 14.45 -3.89
CA LEU A 182 5.69 14.12 -5.06
C LEU A 182 4.88 13.43 -6.16
N VAL A 183 3.90 12.57 -5.83
CA VAL A 183 2.96 11.97 -6.79
C VAL A 183 2.26 13.05 -7.61
N ILE A 184 1.70 14.06 -6.95
CA ILE A 184 0.98 15.15 -7.64
C ILE A 184 1.93 15.93 -8.55
N ILE A 185 3.11 16.31 -8.05
CA ILE A 185 4.09 17.08 -8.82
C ILE A 185 4.60 16.27 -10.03
N THR A 186 5.05 15.03 -9.81
CA THR A 186 5.61 14.20 -10.88
C THR A 186 4.55 13.75 -11.89
N GLY A 187 3.32 13.56 -11.42
CA GLY A 187 2.15 13.28 -12.27
C GLY A 187 1.81 14.46 -13.17
N ALA A 188 1.85 15.70 -12.64
CA ALA A 188 1.64 16.89 -13.43
C ALA A 188 2.71 17.07 -14.53
N VAL A 189 4.00 16.82 -14.20
CA VAL A 189 5.09 16.86 -15.20
C VAL A 189 4.89 15.80 -16.28
N TRP A 190 4.49 14.58 -15.90
CA TRP A 190 4.18 13.52 -16.85
C TRP A 190 2.98 13.88 -17.73
N ALA A 191 1.91 14.43 -17.16
CA ALA A 191 0.70 14.86 -17.87
C ALA A 191 1.01 15.95 -18.92
N GLU A 192 1.86 16.90 -18.58
CA GLU A 192 2.32 17.93 -19.53
C GLU A 192 3.06 17.33 -20.71
N GLN A 193 3.98 16.39 -20.47
CA GLN A 193 4.74 15.74 -21.55
C GLN A 193 3.86 14.90 -22.49
N VAL A 194 2.80 14.27 -21.98
CA VAL A 194 1.96 13.35 -22.74
C VAL A 194 0.78 14.04 -23.39
N TRP A 195 0.15 14.98 -22.69
CA TRP A 195 -1.10 15.62 -23.10
C TRP A 195 -1.01 17.14 -23.28
N GLY A 196 0.17 17.75 -23.01
CA GLY A 196 0.41 19.19 -23.16
C GLY A 196 -0.27 20.05 -22.08
N ASN A 197 -0.70 19.46 -20.97
CA ASN A 197 -1.36 20.15 -19.87
C ASN A 197 -0.87 19.60 -18.53
N TRP A 198 -0.52 20.50 -17.61
CA TRP A 198 -0.08 20.15 -16.25
C TRP A 198 -1.21 19.59 -15.39
N TRP A 199 -2.45 19.99 -15.65
CA TRP A 199 -3.61 19.63 -14.87
C TRP A 199 -4.90 19.80 -15.69
N THR A 200 -5.73 18.79 -15.75
CA THR A 200 -6.96 18.77 -16.57
C THR A 200 -8.23 18.54 -15.77
N TRP A 201 -8.12 18.40 -14.44
CA TRP A 201 -9.22 17.98 -13.57
C TRP A 201 -9.75 16.57 -13.90
N ASP A 202 -8.90 15.74 -14.48
CA ASP A 202 -9.20 14.31 -14.65
C ASP A 202 -9.61 13.68 -13.30
N PRO A 203 -10.52 12.70 -13.28
CA PRO A 203 -10.96 12.08 -12.03
C PRO A 203 -9.81 11.59 -11.14
N LYS A 204 -8.72 11.04 -11.68
CA LYS A 204 -7.56 10.60 -10.86
C LYS A 204 -6.78 11.79 -10.29
N GLU A 205 -6.60 12.85 -11.05
CA GLU A 205 -5.98 14.09 -10.56
C GLU A 205 -6.80 14.67 -9.40
N THR A 206 -8.12 14.81 -9.61
CA THR A 206 -9.05 15.36 -8.62
C THR A 206 -9.05 14.53 -7.33
N TRP A 207 -9.16 13.18 -7.42
CA TRP A 207 -9.18 12.33 -6.26
C TRP A 207 -7.82 12.20 -5.57
N SER A 208 -6.71 12.36 -6.29
CA SER A 208 -5.37 12.47 -5.68
C SER A 208 -5.26 13.74 -4.82
N LEU A 209 -5.81 14.86 -5.30
CA LEU A 209 -5.89 16.11 -4.52
C LEU A 209 -6.82 15.96 -3.30
N VAL A 210 -7.98 15.30 -3.44
CA VAL A 210 -8.87 15.00 -2.30
C VAL A 210 -8.12 14.16 -1.26
N THR A 211 -7.40 13.12 -1.68
CA THR A 211 -6.57 12.30 -0.80
C THR A 211 -5.52 13.15 -0.07
N TRP A 212 -4.84 14.02 -0.80
CA TRP A 212 -3.85 14.95 -0.24
C TRP A 212 -4.48 15.87 0.81
N LEU A 213 -5.65 16.47 0.54
CA LEU A 213 -6.35 17.34 1.47
C LEU A 213 -6.79 16.60 2.74
N VAL A 214 -7.23 15.35 2.64
CA VAL A 214 -7.61 14.53 3.81
C VAL A 214 -6.41 14.30 4.72
N TYR A 215 -5.24 13.94 4.17
CA TYR A 215 -4.04 13.74 4.97
C TYR A 215 -3.40 15.05 5.43
N ALA A 216 -3.53 16.14 4.67
CA ALA A 216 -3.17 17.49 5.13
C ALA A 216 -3.99 17.90 6.35
N ALA A 217 -5.32 17.67 6.32
CA ALA A 217 -6.22 17.91 7.45
C ALA A 217 -5.84 17.05 8.67
N TYR A 218 -5.48 15.77 8.46
CA TYR A 218 -4.95 14.92 9.53
C TYR A 218 -3.70 15.53 10.17
N LEU A 219 -2.71 15.91 9.36
CA LEU A 219 -1.44 16.48 9.87
C LEU A 219 -1.67 17.83 10.56
N HIS A 220 -2.57 18.66 10.03
CA HIS A 220 -2.98 19.91 10.64
C HIS A 220 -3.63 19.67 12.01
N ALA A 221 -4.60 18.75 12.10
CA ALA A 221 -5.26 18.40 13.35
C ALA A 221 -4.28 17.85 14.40
N ARG A 222 -3.31 17.03 13.96
CA ARG A 222 -2.23 16.52 14.82
C ARG A 222 -1.38 17.65 15.40
N ARG A 223 -0.98 18.62 14.58
CA ARG A 223 -0.04 19.68 14.96
C ARG A 223 -0.72 20.81 15.72
N THR A 224 -1.88 21.25 15.25
CA THR A 224 -2.57 22.44 15.80
C THR A 224 -3.48 22.10 16.97
N TYR A 225 -4.25 21.00 16.85
CA TYR A 225 -5.23 20.58 17.86
C TYR A 225 -4.73 19.44 18.75
N ASN A 226 -3.48 19.00 18.56
CA ASN A 226 -2.86 17.90 19.32
C ASN A 226 -3.69 16.60 19.32
N TRP A 227 -4.40 16.35 18.20
CA TRP A 227 -5.18 15.11 18.05
C TRP A 227 -4.25 13.90 18.07
N LYS A 228 -4.52 12.98 19.01
CA LYS A 228 -3.78 11.73 19.19
C LYS A 228 -4.77 10.62 19.49
N GLY A 229 -4.29 9.39 19.43
CA GLY A 229 -5.07 8.22 19.81
C GLY A 229 -6.26 7.96 18.89
N ARG A 230 -7.41 7.65 19.48
CA ARG A 230 -8.61 7.21 18.76
C ARG A 230 -9.03 8.15 17.60
N LYS A 231 -9.07 9.47 17.84
CA LYS A 231 -9.45 10.45 16.81
C LYS A 231 -8.50 10.41 15.63
N SER A 232 -7.21 10.34 15.93
CA SER A 232 -6.14 10.24 14.94
C SER A 232 -6.24 8.92 14.13
N ALA A 233 -6.43 7.80 14.80
CA ALA A 233 -6.58 6.50 14.17
C ALA A 233 -7.79 6.43 13.21
N ILE A 234 -8.93 6.98 13.62
CA ILE A 234 -10.13 7.04 12.77
C ILE A 234 -9.87 7.87 11.51
N MET A 235 -9.20 9.03 11.62
CA MET A 235 -8.87 9.84 10.45
C MET A 235 -7.94 9.10 9.47
N VAL A 236 -6.99 8.31 9.97
CA VAL A 236 -6.11 7.49 9.10
C VAL A 236 -6.93 6.42 8.36
N ILE A 237 -7.90 5.79 9.03
CA ILE A 237 -8.81 4.81 8.40
C ILE A 237 -9.62 5.48 7.29
N ILE A 238 -10.23 6.64 7.57
CA ILE A 238 -10.97 7.41 6.56
C ILE A 238 -10.05 7.77 5.39
N GLY A 239 -8.85 8.27 5.68
CA GLY A 239 -7.86 8.62 4.64
C GLY A 239 -7.51 7.43 3.74
N PHE A 240 -7.35 6.24 4.29
CA PHE A 240 -7.05 5.05 3.49
C PHE A 240 -8.26 4.58 2.66
N VAL A 241 -9.48 4.73 3.14
CA VAL A 241 -10.69 4.50 2.32
C VAL A 241 -10.69 5.43 1.10
N VAL A 242 -10.32 6.71 1.27
CA VAL A 242 -10.18 7.66 0.15
C VAL A 242 -9.07 7.22 -0.82
N VAL A 243 -7.94 6.68 -0.31
CA VAL A 243 -6.91 6.08 -1.17
C VAL A 243 -7.47 4.93 -2.02
N LEU A 244 -8.26 4.02 -1.42
CA LEU A 244 -8.88 2.91 -2.15
C LEU A 244 -9.86 3.40 -3.22
N ILE A 245 -10.65 4.44 -2.94
CA ILE A 245 -11.52 5.08 -3.92
C ILE A 245 -10.69 5.67 -5.06
N THR A 246 -9.60 6.36 -4.76
CA THR A 246 -8.70 6.96 -5.77
C THR A 246 -8.06 5.90 -6.66
N LEU A 247 -7.60 4.78 -6.08
CA LEU A 247 -6.91 3.72 -6.82
C LEU A 247 -7.86 2.85 -7.65
N PHE A 248 -8.92 2.37 -7.02
CA PHE A 248 -9.82 1.37 -7.60
C PHE A 248 -11.14 1.98 -8.06
N GLY A 249 -11.79 2.78 -7.21
CA GLY A 249 -13.10 3.35 -7.49
C GLY A 249 -13.07 4.22 -8.74
N VAL A 250 -12.14 5.14 -8.82
CA VAL A 250 -11.98 6.04 -9.97
C VAL A 250 -11.67 5.26 -11.25
N SER A 251 -10.74 4.29 -11.18
CA SER A 251 -10.33 3.50 -12.35
C SER A 251 -11.44 2.61 -12.90
N LEU A 252 -12.35 2.12 -12.06
CA LEU A 252 -13.41 1.18 -12.43
C LEU A 252 -14.72 1.87 -12.84
N ILE A 253 -15.00 3.07 -12.29
CA ILE A 253 -16.31 3.70 -12.39
C ILE A 253 -16.28 4.93 -13.30
N LEU A 254 -15.18 5.68 -13.33
CA LEU A 254 -15.11 6.96 -14.02
C LEU A 254 -14.20 6.87 -15.24
N PRO A 255 -14.71 7.18 -16.46
CA PRO A 255 -13.86 7.30 -17.64
C PRO A 255 -12.94 8.51 -17.48
N GLY A 256 -11.65 8.35 -17.83
CA GLY A 256 -10.65 9.42 -17.76
C GLY A 256 -9.39 9.12 -18.55
N LEU A 257 -8.48 10.08 -18.64
CA LEU A 257 -7.20 9.94 -19.35
C LEU A 257 -6.31 8.82 -18.77
N HIS A 258 -6.57 8.44 -17.51
CA HIS A 258 -5.84 7.38 -16.78
C HIS A 258 -6.56 6.03 -16.75
N SER A 259 -7.67 5.83 -17.48
CA SER A 259 -8.37 4.55 -17.55
C SER A 259 -7.69 3.61 -18.57
N TYR A 260 -6.62 2.95 -18.13
CA TYR A 260 -5.91 1.91 -18.91
C TYR A 260 -6.42 0.52 -18.50
N ILE A 261 -7.68 0.23 -18.74
CA ILE A 261 -8.28 -1.09 -18.53
C ILE A 261 -8.26 -1.87 -19.84
#